data_652166feeb69e0d1b4dd5ca614d139b5
#
_entry.id   652166feeb69e0d1b4dd5ca614d139b5
#
_cell.length_a   1.000
_cell.length_b   1.000
_cell.length_c   1.000
_cell.angle_alpha   90.00
_cell.angle_beta   90.00
_cell.angle_gamma   90.00
#
_symmetry.space_group_name_H-M   'P 1'
#
loop_
_entity.id
_entity.type
_entity.pdbx_description
1 polymer ?
#
loop_
_entity_poly.entity_id
_entity_poly.type
_entity_poly.pdbx_seq_one_letter_code
_entity_poly.pdbx_strand_id
1 'polypeptide(L)'
;ATNDVHFVEEEHAEAHDRLICLSTNHYVDEEDRMHYTKQEWLKSPEEMAEIFADIPEVISNTQEIVDKVETYSIDSGPIMPKFPIPEDFGTEESYHEKFSEQDLFEEFTRDEHGNVVLSQEQAEKKIKMLGGYDRLYRIKLEADYLRHLTYIGAHQRYGETLTEEQEERINFELHIMKTMGFPGYFLIVMDFIRAAREEFGVSVGPGRGSAAGSVVAYCLR
;
A
#
# COMPACT_ATOMS: atom_id res chain seq x y z
N ALA A 1 30.00 12.33 -14.08
CA ALA A 1 30.15 10.98 -14.60
C ALA A 1 29.34 9.99 -13.77
N THR A 2 29.01 8.82 -14.35
CA THR A 2 28.36 7.69 -13.65
C THR A 2 29.09 6.41 -14.04
N ASN A 3 28.99 5.37 -13.20
CA ASN A 3 29.69 4.10 -13.41
C ASN A 3 28.75 2.91 -13.62
N ASP A 4 27.44 3.14 -13.73
CA ASP A 4 26.43 2.08 -13.93
C ASP A 4 26.58 0.93 -12.92
N VAL A 5 26.70 1.26 -11.62
CA VAL A 5 27.02 0.31 -10.55
C VAL A 5 25.93 -0.77 -10.41
N HIS A 6 26.34 -2.04 -10.52
CA HIS A 6 25.46 -3.20 -10.37
C HIS A 6 25.87 -4.12 -9.20
N PHE A 7 27.10 -4.01 -8.72
CA PHE A 7 27.62 -4.78 -7.58
C PHE A 7 28.65 -3.97 -6.79
N VAL A 8 29.00 -4.41 -5.59
CA VAL A 8 29.78 -3.61 -4.64
C VAL A 8 31.28 -3.75 -4.85
N GLU A 9 31.79 -4.97 -4.90
CA GLU A 9 33.23 -5.26 -4.98
C GLU A 9 33.60 -5.79 -6.36
N GLU A 10 34.82 -5.53 -6.81
CA GLU A 10 35.31 -5.99 -8.11
C GLU A 10 35.19 -7.50 -8.31
N GLU A 11 35.48 -8.29 -7.26
CA GLU A 11 35.39 -9.75 -7.29
C GLU A 11 33.94 -10.27 -7.50
N HIS A 12 32.93 -9.43 -7.28
CA HIS A 12 31.53 -9.81 -7.50
C HIS A 12 31.14 -9.89 -8.97
N ALA A 13 31.98 -9.47 -9.88
CA ALA A 13 31.74 -9.47 -11.34
C ALA A 13 31.31 -10.85 -11.87
N GLU A 14 31.98 -11.93 -11.40
CA GLU A 14 31.62 -13.29 -11.83
C GLU A 14 30.31 -13.77 -11.26
N ALA A 15 30.00 -13.40 -10.00
CA ALA A 15 28.72 -13.74 -9.38
C ALA A 15 27.57 -13.01 -10.10
N HIS A 16 27.77 -11.75 -10.47
CA HIS A 16 26.83 -10.95 -11.25
C HIS A 16 26.58 -11.57 -12.63
N ASP A 17 27.62 -12.01 -13.35
CA ASP A 17 27.48 -12.66 -14.65
C ASP A 17 26.66 -13.95 -14.57
N ARG A 18 26.83 -14.76 -13.51
CA ARG A 18 26.00 -15.95 -13.26
C ARG A 18 24.55 -15.61 -12.93
N LEU A 19 24.30 -14.51 -12.21
CA LEU A 19 22.93 -14.04 -11.95
C LEU A 19 22.22 -13.57 -13.22
N ILE A 20 22.96 -12.95 -14.16
CA ILE A 20 22.43 -12.60 -15.49
C ILE A 20 22.03 -13.86 -16.25
N CYS A 21 22.90 -14.89 -16.28
CA CYS A 21 22.58 -16.17 -16.90
C CYS A 21 21.29 -16.77 -16.32
N LEU A 22 21.16 -16.78 -14.99
CA LEU A 22 19.98 -17.28 -14.30
C LEU A 22 18.71 -16.50 -14.67
N SER A 23 18.79 -15.16 -14.71
CA SER A 23 17.64 -14.29 -14.99
C SER A 23 17.21 -14.31 -16.46
N THR A 24 18.14 -14.58 -17.37
CA THR A 24 17.90 -14.60 -18.81
C THR A 24 17.76 -16.02 -19.39
N ASN A 25 17.88 -17.04 -18.53
CA ASN A 25 17.81 -18.47 -18.90
C ASN A 25 18.87 -18.88 -19.93
N HIS A 26 20.13 -18.43 -19.71
CA HIS A 26 21.30 -18.79 -20.49
C HIS A 26 22.29 -19.59 -19.65
N TYR A 27 23.18 -20.32 -20.31
CA TYR A 27 24.33 -20.98 -19.67
C TYR A 27 25.57 -20.08 -19.72
N VAL A 28 26.47 -20.27 -18.76
CA VAL A 28 27.68 -19.43 -18.61
C VAL A 28 28.64 -19.55 -19.81
N ASP A 29 28.66 -20.69 -20.48
CA ASP A 29 29.48 -21.01 -21.63
C ASP A 29 28.86 -20.63 -22.99
N GLU A 30 27.66 -20.07 -22.99
CA GLU A 30 27.05 -19.50 -24.20
C GLU A 30 27.72 -18.18 -24.57
N GLU A 31 28.09 -18.00 -25.83
CA GLU A 31 28.71 -16.77 -26.34
C GLU A 31 27.65 -15.69 -26.69
N ASP A 32 26.49 -16.12 -27.20
CA ASP A 32 25.40 -15.21 -27.61
C ASP A 32 24.45 -14.92 -26.46
N ARG A 33 24.94 -14.17 -25.46
CA ARG A 33 24.18 -13.72 -24.29
C ARG A 33 24.60 -12.32 -23.83
N MET A 34 23.86 -11.73 -22.92
CA MET A 34 24.24 -10.47 -22.33
C MET A 34 25.51 -10.58 -21.50
N HIS A 35 26.50 -9.73 -21.80
CA HIS A 35 27.71 -9.55 -21.03
C HIS A 35 27.87 -8.10 -20.60
N TYR A 36 28.35 -7.93 -19.38
CA TYR A 36 28.81 -6.64 -18.86
C TYR A 36 30.32 -6.52 -19.00
N THR A 37 30.86 -5.33 -18.78
CA THR A 37 32.29 -5.06 -18.92
C THR A 37 33.10 -5.56 -17.73
N LYS A 38 32.44 -5.96 -16.64
CA LYS A 38 32.96 -6.30 -15.31
C LYS A 38 33.53 -5.08 -14.57
N GLN A 39 33.23 -3.88 -15.04
CA GLN A 39 33.65 -2.62 -14.43
C GLN A 39 32.52 -1.93 -13.64
N GLU A 40 31.39 -2.58 -13.49
CA GLU A 40 30.17 -2.02 -12.90
C GLU A 40 30.15 -2.16 -11.36
N TRP A 41 31.30 -2.22 -10.73
CA TRP A 41 31.45 -2.23 -9.27
C TRP A 41 31.53 -0.81 -8.70
N LEU A 42 31.25 -0.67 -7.38
CA LEU A 42 31.22 0.61 -6.69
C LEU A 42 32.63 1.16 -6.46
N LYS A 43 33.07 2.03 -7.32
CA LYS A 43 34.39 2.67 -7.25
C LYS A 43 34.44 3.84 -6.27
N SER A 44 35.59 4.05 -5.65
CA SER A 44 35.85 5.21 -4.82
C SER A 44 35.89 6.51 -5.66
N PRO A 45 35.75 7.69 -5.00
CA PRO A 45 35.94 8.96 -5.68
C PRO A 45 37.30 9.10 -6.37
N GLU A 46 38.36 8.56 -5.76
CA GLU A 46 39.74 8.58 -6.27
C GLU A 46 39.86 7.73 -7.54
N GLU A 47 39.30 6.52 -7.53
CA GLU A 47 39.29 5.63 -8.70
C GLU A 47 38.50 6.21 -9.85
N MET A 48 37.35 6.85 -9.56
CA MET A 48 36.56 7.56 -10.57
C MET A 48 37.33 8.74 -11.16
N ALA A 49 38.09 9.49 -10.33
CA ALA A 49 38.91 10.59 -10.79
C ALA A 49 40.08 10.13 -11.69
N GLU A 50 40.67 8.94 -11.41
CA GLU A 50 41.69 8.35 -12.25
C GLU A 50 41.14 7.93 -13.63
N ILE A 51 39.96 7.30 -13.65
CA ILE A 51 39.29 6.86 -14.89
C ILE A 51 38.99 8.03 -15.82
N PHE A 52 38.60 9.18 -15.26
CA PHE A 52 38.22 10.39 -15.98
C PHE A 52 39.27 11.50 -15.89
N ALA A 53 40.56 11.13 -15.71
CA ALA A 53 41.64 12.10 -15.55
C ALA A 53 41.84 13.01 -16.76
N ASP A 54 41.46 12.57 -17.95
CA ASP A 54 41.48 13.34 -19.19
C ASP A 54 40.33 14.36 -19.32
N ILE A 55 39.25 14.19 -18.55
CA ILE A 55 38.11 15.08 -18.56
C ILE A 55 37.64 15.35 -17.10
N PRO A 56 38.43 16.08 -16.30
CA PRO A 56 38.16 16.28 -14.87
C PRO A 56 36.83 17.01 -14.61
N GLU A 57 36.29 17.74 -15.57
CA GLU A 57 35.03 18.44 -15.47
C GLU A 57 33.84 17.48 -15.27
N VAL A 58 33.91 16.23 -15.74
CA VAL A 58 32.83 15.25 -15.55
C VAL A 58 32.70 14.83 -14.09
N ILE A 59 33.78 14.96 -13.31
CA ILE A 59 33.76 14.74 -11.86
C ILE A 59 33.25 15.99 -11.13
N SER A 60 33.83 17.19 -11.46
CA SER A 60 33.44 18.44 -10.78
C SER A 60 31.97 18.81 -11.03
N ASN A 61 31.41 18.49 -12.21
CA ASN A 61 30.02 18.73 -12.53
C ASN A 61 29.03 17.92 -11.66
N THR A 62 29.50 16.95 -10.88
CA THR A 62 28.70 16.31 -9.84
C THR A 62 28.17 17.34 -8.82
N GLN A 63 29.00 18.35 -8.49
CA GLN A 63 28.60 19.43 -7.59
C GLN A 63 27.48 20.29 -8.17
N GLU A 64 27.45 20.51 -9.49
CA GLU A 64 26.36 21.27 -10.13
C GLU A 64 24.99 20.59 -9.93
N ILE A 65 24.96 19.25 -9.89
CA ILE A 65 23.72 18.52 -9.63
C ILE A 65 23.30 18.70 -8.16
N VAL A 66 24.26 18.62 -7.24
CA VAL A 66 24.01 18.85 -5.80
C VAL A 66 23.47 20.26 -5.56
N ASP A 67 24.07 21.27 -6.20
CA ASP A 67 23.70 22.69 -6.06
C ASP A 67 22.28 23.00 -6.59
N LYS A 68 21.74 22.14 -7.48
CA LYS A 68 20.37 22.25 -7.98
C LYS A 68 19.32 21.66 -7.03
N VAL A 69 19.74 20.87 -6.04
CA VAL A 69 18.83 20.20 -5.10
C VAL A 69 18.44 21.16 -3.99
N GLU A 70 17.16 21.50 -3.92
CA GLU A 70 16.59 22.23 -2.80
C GLU A 70 16.21 21.27 -1.67
N THR A 71 16.38 21.70 -0.42
CA THR A 71 15.98 20.89 0.74
C THR A 71 14.45 20.89 0.84
N TYR A 72 13.85 19.71 0.68
CA TYR A 72 12.41 19.52 0.83
C TYR A 72 12.12 18.15 1.46
N SER A 73 10.90 17.97 1.95
CA SER A 73 10.42 16.67 2.43
C SER A 73 9.54 16.04 1.37
N ILE A 74 9.82 14.79 1.05
CA ILE A 74 8.95 13.93 0.23
C ILE A 74 7.97 13.12 1.08
N ASP A 75 8.13 13.19 2.42
CA ASP A 75 7.25 12.51 3.36
C ASP A 75 5.94 13.28 3.50
N SER A 76 4.85 12.66 3.10
CA SER A 76 3.49 13.18 3.22
C SER A 76 2.56 12.09 3.74
N GLY A 77 1.52 12.50 4.45
CA GLY A 77 0.47 11.56 4.85
C GLY A 77 -0.20 10.91 3.63
N PRO A 78 -0.71 9.70 3.75
CA PRO A 78 -1.39 9.02 2.65
C PRO A 78 -2.62 9.81 2.20
N ILE A 79 -2.73 10.04 0.89
CA ILE A 79 -3.90 10.67 0.27
C ILE A 79 -4.87 9.56 -0.11
N MET A 80 -6.02 9.54 0.56
CA MET A 80 -7.08 8.58 0.28
C MET A 80 -8.26 9.30 -0.40
N PRO A 81 -8.61 8.95 -1.66
CA PRO A 81 -9.79 9.49 -2.32
C PRO A 81 -11.06 9.13 -1.55
N LYS A 82 -12.09 9.98 -1.64
CA LYS A 82 -13.41 9.69 -1.08
C LYS A 82 -14.18 8.79 -2.05
N PHE A 83 -14.66 7.65 -1.56
CA PHE A 83 -15.56 6.80 -2.33
C PHE A 83 -16.97 7.41 -2.39
N PRO A 84 -17.64 7.48 -3.54
CA PRO A 84 -18.99 8.00 -3.65
C PRO A 84 -20.00 7.01 -3.06
N ILE A 85 -20.42 7.24 -1.82
CA ILE A 85 -21.47 6.44 -1.16
C ILE A 85 -22.83 6.95 -1.61
N PRO A 86 -23.80 6.06 -1.95
CA PRO A 86 -25.14 6.46 -2.28
C PRO A 86 -25.82 7.26 -1.17
N GLU A 87 -26.49 8.37 -1.49
CA GLU A 87 -27.10 9.29 -0.51
C GLU A 87 -28.22 8.62 0.29
N ASP A 88 -28.91 7.64 -0.28
CA ASP A 88 -29.95 6.84 0.40
C ASP A 88 -29.39 5.92 1.48
N PHE A 89 -28.07 5.59 1.44
CA PHE A 89 -27.41 4.91 2.53
C PHE A 89 -27.03 5.87 3.65
N GLY A 90 -26.57 7.08 3.32
CA GLY A 90 -26.22 8.12 4.28
C GLY A 90 -25.22 9.14 3.74
N THR A 91 -25.15 10.29 4.42
CA THR A 91 -24.20 11.36 4.11
C THR A 91 -23.32 11.68 5.32
N GLU A 92 -22.24 12.41 5.12
CA GLU A 92 -21.38 12.87 6.23
C GLU A 92 -22.19 13.72 7.22
N GLU A 93 -23.09 14.59 6.72
CA GLU A 93 -23.98 15.42 7.53
C GLU A 93 -24.91 14.57 8.42
N SER A 94 -25.55 13.54 7.85
CA SER A 94 -26.43 12.65 8.61
C SER A 94 -25.67 11.87 9.69
N TYR A 95 -24.37 11.59 9.48
CA TYR A 95 -23.53 10.94 10.48
C TYR A 95 -23.10 11.89 11.59
N HIS A 96 -22.86 13.17 11.29
CA HIS A 96 -22.66 14.21 12.32
C HIS A 96 -23.90 14.40 13.23
N GLU A 97 -25.08 14.27 12.67
CA GLU A 97 -26.33 14.35 13.48
C GLU A 97 -26.55 13.10 14.33
N LYS A 98 -26.16 11.92 13.84
CA LYS A 98 -26.47 10.63 14.45
C LYS A 98 -25.46 10.21 15.53
N PHE A 99 -24.18 10.54 15.36
CA PHE A 99 -23.11 10.10 16.25
C PHE A 99 -22.40 11.30 16.89
N SER A 100 -22.12 11.19 18.19
CA SER A 100 -21.29 12.16 18.90
C SER A 100 -19.80 11.83 18.74
N GLU A 101 -18.91 12.80 19.02
CA GLU A 101 -17.48 12.55 19.09
C GLU A 101 -17.11 11.47 20.12
N GLN A 102 -17.88 11.37 21.22
CA GLN A 102 -17.69 10.33 22.22
C GLN A 102 -18.01 8.94 21.66
N ASP A 103 -19.05 8.80 20.86
CA ASP A 103 -19.39 7.53 20.19
C ASP A 103 -18.26 7.11 19.25
N LEU A 104 -17.73 8.04 18.47
CA LEU A 104 -16.59 7.79 17.58
C LEU A 104 -15.33 7.45 18.36
N PHE A 105 -15.03 8.19 19.45
CA PHE A 105 -13.91 7.89 20.31
C PHE A 105 -13.96 6.44 20.80
N GLU A 106 -15.08 6.01 21.34
CA GLU A 106 -15.26 4.65 21.83
C GLU A 106 -15.14 3.61 20.71
N GLU A 107 -15.78 3.84 19.58
CA GLU A 107 -15.80 2.92 18.46
C GLU A 107 -14.42 2.72 17.82
N PHE A 108 -13.58 3.77 17.77
CA PHE A 108 -12.27 3.71 17.12
C PHE A 108 -11.12 3.34 18.06
N THR A 109 -11.33 3.36 19.37
CA THR A 109 -10.26 3.11 20.37
C THR A 109 -10.45 1.82 21.18
N ARG A 110 -11.60 1.18 21.08
CA ARG A 110 -11.87 -0.12 21.69
C ARG A 110 -11.57 -1.27 20.73
N ASP A 111 -11.47 -2.49 21.25
CA ASP A 111 -11.37 -3.69 20.45
C ASP A 111 -12.73 -4.08 19.81
N GLU A 112 -12.77 -5.15 19.06
CA GLU A 112 -13.96 -5.67 18.38
C GLU A 112 -15.08 -6.14 19.34
N HIS A 113 -14.73 -6.36 20.61
CA HIS A 113 -15.65 -6.74 21.69
C HIS A 113 -16.05 -5.54 22.55
N GLY A 114 -15.56 -4.34 22.24
CA GLY A 114 -15.86 -3.11 22.99
C GLY A 114 -15.03 -2.89 24.24
N ASN A 115 -13.97 -3.68 24.46
CA ASN A 115 -13.08 -3.51 25.62
C ASN A 115 -12.11 -2.35 25.42
N VAL A 116 -11.77 -1.67 26.51
CA VAL A 116 -10.73 -0.62 26.52
C VAL A 116 -9.36 -1.29 26.49
N VAL A 117 -8.63 -1.14 25.37
CA VAL A 117 -7.30 -1.73 25.15
C VAL A 117 -6.19 -0.70 25.01
N LEU A 118 -6.54 0.58 24.95
CA LEU A 118 -5.60 1.69 24.83
C LEU A 118 -5.67 2.59 26.07
N SER A 119 -4.52 3.14 26.50
CA SER A 119 -4.53 4.25 27.45
C SER A 119 -5.15 5.49 26.83
N GLN A 120 -5.55 6.47 27.67
CA GLN A 120 -6.12 7.73 27.18
C GLN A 120 -5.20 8.43 26.17
N GLU A 121 -3.91 8.53 26.48
CA GLU A 121 -2.90 9.15 25.60
C GLU A 121 -2.77 8.42 24.26
N GLN A 122 -2.75 7.09 24.28
CA GLN A 122 -2.70 6.28 23.06
C GLN A 122 -3.96 6.44 22.20
N ALA A 123 -5.13 6.50 22.83
CA ALA A 123 -6.40 6.71 22.16
C ALA A 123 -6.43 8.10 21.48
N GLU A 124 -6.07 9.17 22.18
CA GLU A 124 -6.00 10.52 21.59
C GLU A 124 -4.99 10.61 20.43
N LYS A 125 -3.83 9.97 20.59
CA LYS A 125 -2.84 9.89 19.51
C LYS A 125 -3.38 9.15 18.28
N LYS A 126 -4.12 8.06 18.48
CA LYS A 126 -4.78 7.32 17.40
C LYS A 126 -5.80 8.17 16.66
N ILE A 127 -6.69 8.88 17.36
CA ILE A 127 -7.66 9.80 16.77
C ILE A 127 -6.95 10.86 15.90
N LYS A 128 -5.88 11.47 16.44
CA LYS A 128 -5.08 12.44 15.68
C LYS A 128 -4.42 11.84 14.44
N MET A 129 -3.89 10.62 14.53
CA MET A 129 -3.30 9.92 13.38
C MET A 129 -4.34 9.63 12.28
N LEU A 130 -5.58 9.33 12.65
CA LEU A 130 -6.68 9.11 11.71
C LEU A 130 -7.19 10.41 11.06
N GLY A 131 -6.74 11.58 11.51
CA GLY A 131 -7.07 12.88 10.94
C GLY A 131 -8.09 13.69 11.73
N GLY A 132 -8.36 13.32 12.98
CA GLY A 132 -9.32 14.00 13.85
C GLY A 132 -10.77 13.59 13.61
N TYR A 133 -11.69 14.14 14.40
CA TYR A 133 -13.10 13.73 14.40
C TYR A 133 -13.81 13.96 13.06
N ASP A 134 -13.56 15.08 12.36
CA ASP A 134 -14.17 15.33 11.06
C ASP A 134 -13.89 14.20 10.05
N ARG A 135 -12.67 13.67 10.07
CA ARG A 135 -12.33 12.53 9.21
C ARG A 135 -12.91 11.22 9.72
N LEU A 136 -13.08 11.06 11.04
CA LEU A 136 -13.67 9.85 11.62
C LEU A 136 -15.12 9.66 11.20
N TYR A 137 -15.92 10.72 11.06
CA TYR A 137 -17.28 10.62 10.54
C TYR A 137 -17.29 10.01 9.13
N ARG A 138 -16.36 10.46 8.29
CA ARG A 138 -16.23 9.90 6.95
C ARG A 138 -15.78 8.44 6.99
N ILE A 139 -14.78 8.09 7.80
CA ILE A 139 -14.32 6.71 7.94
C ILE A 139 -15.44 5.81 8.47
N LYS A 140 -16.24 6.31 9.42
CA LYS A 140 -17.39 5.59 9.97
C LYS A 140 -18.45 5.31 8.89
N LEU A 141 -18.80 6.30 8.09
CA LEU A 141 -19.75 6.16 6.98
C LEU A 141 -19.24 5.12 5.94
N GLU A 142 -17.97 5.20 5.57
CA GLU A 142 -17.34 4.23 4.66
C GLU A 142 -17.29 2.82 5.27
N ALA A 143 -17.00 2.69 6.56
CA ALA A 143 -16.96 1.41 7.25
C ALA A 143 -18.34 0.75 7.35
N ASP A 144 -19.39 1.52 7.63
CA ASP A 144 -20.75 1.01 7.68
C ASP A 144 -21.23 0.58 6.28
N TYR A 145 -20.89 1.33 5.25
CA TYR A 145 -21.20 0.95 3.88
C TYR A 145 -20.42 -0.29 3.42
N LEU A 146 -19.13 -0.37 3.77
CA LEU A 146 -18.31 -1.57 3.52
C LEU A 146 -18.92 -2.79 4.22
N ARG A 147 -19.34 -2.65 5.49
CA ARG A 147 -20.03 -3.69 6.23
C ARG A 147 -21.31 -4.14 5.52
N HIS A 148 -22.13 -3.20 5.09
CA HIS A 148 -23.37 -3.48 4.36
C HIS A 148 -23.10 -4.34 3.12
N LEU A 149 -22.18 -3.93 2.26
CA LEU A 149 -21.81 -4.67 1.05
C LEU A 149 -21.18 -6.03 1.36
N THR A 150 -20.35 -6.10 2.41
CA THR A 150 -19.73 -7.37 2.84
C THR A 150 -20.78 -8.40 3.23
N TYR A 151 -21.81 -8.01 3.99
CA TYR A 151 -22.87 -8.94 4.39
C TYR A 151 -23.76 -9.35 3.23
N ILE A 152 -24.02 -8.46 2.28
CA ILE A 152 -24.71 -8.85 1.02
C ILE A 152 -23.91 -9.94 0.31
N GLY A 153 -22.61 -9.73 0.14
CA GLY A 153 -21.74 -10.71 -0.49
C GLY A 153 -21.55 -11.98 0.32
N ALA A 154 -21.49 -11.89 1.65
CA ALA A 154 -21.40 -13.06 2.51
C ALA A 154 -22.63 -13.98 2.35
N HIS A 155 -23.84 -13.41 2.36
CA HIS A 155 -25.05 -14.21 2.12
C HIS A 155 -25.11 -14.79 0.71
N GLN A 156 -24.57 -14.12 -0.30
CA GLN A 156 -24.47 -14.67 -1.67
C GLN A 156 -23.49 -15.86 -1.74
N ARG A 157 -22.42 -15.86 -0.96
CA ARG A 157 -21.38 -16.89 -0.99
C ARG A 157 -21.62 -18.05 -0.03
N TYR A 158 -22.14 -17.79 1.15
CA TYR A 158 -22.27 -18.76 2.22
C TYR A 158 -23.72 -19.18 2.49
N GLY A 159 -24.71 -18.46 1.91
CA GLY A 159 -26.13 -18.73 2.12
C GLY A 159 -26.78 -17.77 3.14
N GLU A 160 -28.08 -17.99 3.38
CA GLU A 160 -28.89 -17.09 4.22
C GLU A 160 -28.44 -17.04 5.69
N THR A 161 -27.89 -18.15 6.20
CA THR A 161 -27.44 -18.24 7.58
C THR A 161 -25.92 -18.39 7.62
N LEU A 162 -25.25 -17.43 8.23
CA LEU A 162 -23.81 -17.51 8.47
C LEU A 162 -23.54 -18.30 9.77
N THR A 163 -22.40 -19.00 9.81
CA THR A 163 -21.95 -19.64 11.05
C THR A 163 -21.33 -18.59 11.98
N GLU A 164 -21.29 -18.89 13.28
CA GLU A 164 -20.65 -18.04 14.28
C GLU A 164 -19.20 -17.69 13.91
N GLU A 165 -18.41 -18.68 13.45
CA GLU A 165 -17.03 -18.48 12.99
C GLU A 165 -16.93 -17.50 11.81
N GLN A 166 -17.86 -17.60 10.84
CA GLN A 166 -17.90 -16.67 9.70
C GLN A 166 -18.23 -15.24 10.14
N GLU A 167 -19.21 -15.08 11.02
CA GLU A 167 -19.59 -13.77 11.55
C GLU A 167 -18.48 -13.15 12.38
N GLU A 168 -17.85 -13.91 13.27
CA GLU A 168 -16.71 -13.42 14.06
C GLU A 168 -15.57 -12.98 13.16
N ARG A 169 -15.21 -13.77 12.15
CA ARG A 169 -14.14 -13.43 11.23
C ARG A 169 -14.45 -12.19 10.40
N ILE A 170 -15.65 -12.05 9.87
CA ILE A 170 -16.11 -10.86 9.13
C ILE A 170 -16.04 -9.62 10.04
N ASN A 171 -16.58 -9.72 11.25
CA ASN A 171 -16.61 -8.59 12.19
C ASN A 171 -15.20 -8.17 12.61
N PHE A 172 -14.30 -9.12 12.87
CA PHE A 172 -12.91 -8.85 13.18
C PHE A 172 -12.21 -8.09 12.04
N GLU A 173 -12.31 -8.58 10.80
CA GLU A 173 -11.66 -7.92 9.66
C GLU A 173 -12.23 -6.52 9.39
N LEU A 174 -13.55 -6.36 9.44
CA LEU A 174 -14.21 -5.05 9.30
C LEU A 174 -13.77 -4.07 10.39
N HIS A 175 -13.63 -4.56 11.64
CA HIS A 175 -13.12 -3.74 12.74
C HIS A 175 -11.68 -3.25 12.48
N ILE A 176 -10.80 -4.13 12.04
CA ILE A 176 -9.42 -3.76 11.69
C ILE A 176 -9.40 -2.72 10.56
N MET A 177 -10.14 -2.96 9.46
CA MET A 177 -10.21 -2.03 8.32
C MET A 177 -10.70 -0.65 8.73
N LYS A 178 -11.73 -0.58 9.59
CA LYS A 178 -12.26 0.67 10.15
C LYS A 178 -11.23 1.37 11.03
N THR A 179 -10.71 0.68 12.03
CA THR A 179 -9.81 1.27 13.05
C THR A 179 -8.43 1.64 12.53
N MET A 180 -8.05 1.07 11.37
CA MET A 180 -6.85 1.47 10.63
C MET A 180 -7.11 2.61 9.62
N GLY A 181 -8.37 3.00 9.39
CA GLY A 181 -8.75 4.12 8.52
C GLY A 181 -8.79 3.79 7.02
N PHE A 182 -8.94 2.52 6.64
CA PHE A 182 -8.87 2.08 5.25
C PHE A 182 -10.18 1.51 4.65
N PRO A 183 -11.38 1.69 5.19
CA PRO A 183 -12.59 1.13 4.58
C PRO A 183 -12.81 1.67 3.16
N GLY A 184 -12.54 2.95 2.92
CA GLY A 184 -12.65 3.57 1.60
C GLY A 184 -11.74 2.94 0.55
N TYR A 185 -10.56 2.46 0.94
CA TYR A 185 -9.66 1.73 0.04
C TYR A 185 -10.31 0.46 -0.48
N PHE A 186 -10.93 -0.35 0.39
CA PHE A 186 -11.62 -1.57 -0.01
C PHE A 186 -12.82 -1.29 -0.92
N LEU A 187 -13.56 -0.23 -0.66
CA LEU A 187 -14.67 0.21 -1.51
C LEU A 187 -14.19 0.61 -2.91
N ILE A 188 -13.12 1.38 -3.01
CA ILE A 188 -12.52 1.80 -4.29
C ILE A 188 -12.00 0.59 -5.07
N VAL A 189 -11.29 -0.32 -4.41
CA VAL A 189 -10.76 -1.54 -5.07
C VAL A 189 -11.90 -2.43 -5.57
N MET A 190 -12.92 -2.63 -4.77
CA MET A 190 -14.12 -3.36 -5.17
C MET A 190 -14.76 -2.75 -6.42
N ASP A 191 -14.92 -1.42 -6.44
CA ASP A 191 -15.63 -0.73 -7.52
C ASP A 191 -14.88 -0.81 -8.84
N PHE A 192 -13.56 -0.58 -8.86
CA PHE A 192 -12.84 -0.69 -10.14
C PHE A 192 -12.73 -2.15 -10.63
N ILE A 193 -12.70 -3.15 -9.72
CA ILE A 193 -12.78 -4.58 -10.11
C ILE A 193 -14.16 -4.88 -10.70
N ARG A 194 -15.22 -4.39 -10.06
CA ARG A 194 -16.60 -4.51 -10.58
C ARG A 194 -16.73 -3.89 -11.97
N ALA A 195 -16.28 -2.64 -12.11
CA ALA A 195 -16.34 -1.94 -13.38
C ALA A 195 -15.55 -2.67 -14.48
N ALA A 196 -14.33 -3.15 -14.18
CA ALA A 196 -13.54 -3.92 -15.13
C ALA A 196 -14.29 -5.16 -15.64
N ARG A 197 -14.91 -5.92 -14.73
CA ARG A 197 -15.61 -7.17 -15.08
C ARG A 197 -16.97 -6.93 -15.73
N GLU A 198 -17.80 -6.05 -15.15
CA GLU A 198 -19.22 -5.91 -15.50
C GLU A 198 -19.44 -4.88 -16.63
N GLU A 199 -18.65 -3.79 -16.67
CA GLU A 199 -18.81 -2.73 -17.65
C GLU A 199 -17.89 -2.90 -18.87
N PHE A 200 -16.66 -3.33 -18.64
CA PHE A 200 -15.66 -3.44 -19.71
C PHE A 200 -15.38 -4.88 -20.19
N GLY A 201 -15.93 -5.90 -19.52
CA GLY A 201 -15.68 -7.31 -19.86
C GLY A 201 -14.22 -7.75 -19.71
N VAL A 202 -13.44 -7.03 -18.90
CA VAL A 202 -12.03 -7.30 -18.67
C VAL A 202 -11.86 -8.30 -17.53
N SER A 203 -11.10 -9.36 -17.75
CA SER A 203 -10.74 -10.32 -16.72
C SER A 203 -9.79 -9.68 -15.69
N VAL A 204 -10.12 -9.84 -14.42
CA VAL A 204 -9.26 -9.43 -13.30
C VAL A 204 -8.67 -10.67 -12.67
N GLY A 205 -7.34 -10.75 -12.64
CA GLY A 205 -6.62 -11.87 -12.03
C GLY A 205 -6.76 -11.89 -10.49
N PRO A 206 -6.42 -13.02 -9.86
CA PRO A 206 -6.34 -13.09 -8.41
C PRO A 206 -5.27 -12.13 -7.93
N GLY A 207 -5.53 -11.37 -6.88
CA GLY A 207 -4.56 -10.47 -6.30
C GLY A 207 -3.29 -11.18 -5.83
N ARG A 208 -2.29 -10.41 -5.46
CA ARG A 208 -1.05 -10.90 -4.82
C ARG A 208 -0.94 -10.31 -3.41
N GLY A 209 -0.32 -11.05 -2.50
CA GLY A 209 -0.14 -10.64 -1.11
C GLY A 209 -1.21 -11.18 -0.16
N SER A 210 -1.16 -10.77 1.10
CA SER A 210 -1.99 -11.32 2.18
C SER A 210 -3.49 -10.99 2.07
N ALA A 211 -3.85 -9.93 1.34
CA ALA A 211 -5.25 -9.56 1.15
C ALA A 211 -6.09 -10.64 0.44
N ALA A 212 -5.45 -11.57 -0.29
CA ALA A 212 -6.11 -12.73 -0.87
C ALA A 212 -6.74 -13.67 0.19
N GLY A 213 -6.27 -13.61 1.45
CA GLY A 213 -6.83 -14.37 2.57
C GLY A 213 -7.94 -13.65 3.34
N SER A 214 -8.38 -12.45 2.92
CA SER A 214 -9.42 -11.70 3.59
C SER A 214 -10.82 -12.20 3.23
N VAL A 215 -11.63 -12.52 4.25
CA VAL A 215 -13.03 -12.89 4.04
C VAL A 215 -13.86 -11.70 3.57
N VAL A 216 -13.57 -10.48 4.04
CA VAL A 216 -14.22 -9.26 3.55
C VAL A 216 -13.96 -9.06 2.07
N ALA A 217 -12.69 -9.13 1.63
CA ALA A 217 -12.35 -9.02 0.21
C ALA A 217 -13.03 -10.12 -0.63
N TYR A 218 -13.10 -11.35 -0.12
CA TYR A 218 -13.81 -12.45 -0.77
C TYR A 218 -15.32 -12.18 -0.92
N CYS A 219 -15.94 -11.59 0.07
CA CYS A 219 -17.37 -11.23 0.03
C CYS A 219 -17.67 -10.05 -0.91
N LEU A 220 -16.71 -9.17 -1.15
CA LEU A 220 -16.87 -8.00 -2.04
C LEU A 220 -16.74 -8.35 -3.54
N ARG A 221 -16.39 -9.57 -3.92
CA ARG A 221 -16.21 -10.19 -5.25
C ARG A 221 -14.76 -10.28 -5.71
#